data_3d3e5468eb52d41b0ddf4e49cc313c2d
#
_entry.id   3d3e5468eb52d41b0ddf4e49cc313c2d
#
_cell.length_a   1.000
_cell.length_b   1.000
_cell.length_c   1.000
_cell.angle_alpha   90.00
_cell.angle_beta   90.00
_cell.angle_gamma   90.00
#
_symmetry.space_group_name_H-M   'P 1'
#
loop_
_entity.id
_entity.type
_entity.pdbx_description
1 polymer ?
#
loop_
_entity_poly.entity_id
_entity_poly.type
_entity_poly.pdbx_seq_one_letter_code
_entity_poly.pdbx_strand_id
1 'polypeptide(L)'
;MVKTYYSNKTGIPAKDIVMVSVMPCTAKKAEAARSELGTKDIRDVDYVLSTRELGRMIKLYGIDFNGLEEGKFDKLMGESSGAGTIFGTTGGVIEAAIRTASEWMTGEELEKIEFEELRGLKGIRGAEVKIGDLNLKVGIAHGLGNARKLLDGIKSKKYDFDAIEIMACPGGCIGGGGQPYHHGHEEVLLKRQRALYEIDKNKKIRKSHENPMIKEIYKNYLGRPYGERAHDLLHTSYIPREKI
;
A
#
# COMPACT_ATOMS: atom_id res chain seq x y z
N MET A 1 11.45 5.94 7.09
CA MET A 1 10.95 7.31 7.43
C MET A 1 10.81 7.55 8.94
N VAL A 2 10.21 6.63 9.74
CA VAL A 2 10.06 6.86 11.19
C VAL A 2 11.41 6.94 11.89
N LYS A 3 12.31 5.98 11.67
CA LYS A 3 13.64 5.95 12.28
C LYS A 3 14.68 6.90 11.66
N THR A 4 14.27 7.70 10.66
CA THR A 4 15.12 8.73 10.03
C THR A 4 14.48 10.10 10.20
N TYR A 5 13.49 10.45 9.37
CA TYR A 5 12.85 11.76 9.40
C TYR A 5 12.20 12.10 10.76
N TYR A 6 11.37 11.18 11.29
CA TYR A 6 10.69 11.43 12.57
C TYR A 6 11.66 11.49 13.75
N SER A 7 12.64 10.60 13.78
CA SER A 7 13.73 10.64 14.76
C SER A 7 14.44 12.00 14.76
N ASN A 8 14.82 12.50 13.57
CA ASN A 8 15.46 13.80 13.43
C ASN A 8 14.54 14.96 13.85
N LYS A 9 13.27 14.90 13.48
CA LYS A 9 12.27 15.95 13.78
C LYS A 9 11.98 16.07 15.28
N THR A 10 11.98 14.95 16.00
CA THR A 10 11.62 14.90 17.42
C THR A 10 12.85 14.91 18.35
N GLY A 11 14.05 14.65 17.85
CA GLY A 11 15.26 14.47 18.63
C GLY A 11 15.31 13.13 19.38
N ILE A 12 14.35 12.21 19.17
CA ILE A 12 14.35 10.88 19.77
C ILE A 12 15.32 10.00 18.97
N PRO A 13 16.36 9.44 19.59
CA PRO A 13 17.30 8.56 18.88
C PRO A 13 16.58 7.37 18.23
N ALA A 14 16.94 7.02 17.01
CA ALA A 14 16.30 5.93 16.26
C ALA A 14 16.31 4.58 17.00
N LYS A 15 17.34 4.32 17.80
CA LYS A 15 17.47 3.12 18.66
C LYS A 15 16.44 3.05 19.79
N ASP A 16 15.91 4.21 20.21
CA ASP A 16 14.94 4.32 21.30
C ASP A 16 13.49 4.31 20.77
N ILE A 17 13.31 4.25 19.44
CA ILE A 17 12.01 4.12 18.78
C ILE A 17 11.73 2.64 18.51
N VAL A 18 10.64 2.11 19.06
CA VAL A 18 10.13 0.78 18.73
C VAL A 18 9.04 0.91 17.69
N MET A 19 9.31 0.43 16.47
CA MET A 19 8.34 0.46 15.37
C MET A 19 7.59 -0.86 15.28
N VAL A 20 6.28 -0.80 15.56
CA VAL A 20 5.36 -1.95 15.43
C VAL A 20 4.45 -1.73 14.24
N SER A 21 4.46 -2.68 13.31
CA SER A 21 3.61 -2.67 12.12
C SER A 21 2.46 -3.66 12.27
N VAL A 22 1.20 -3.18 12.12
CA VAL A 22 0.02 -4.05 12.11
C VAL A 22 -0.42 -4.24 10.68
N MET A 23 -0.35 -5.48 10.17
CA MET A 23 -0.49 -5.79 8.75
C MET A 23 -1.50 -6.91 8.47
N PRO A 24 -2.25 -6.81 7.37
CA PRO A 24 -3.07 -7.92 6.86
C PRO A 24 -2.22 -9.04 6.25
N CYS A 25 -0.91 -9.02 6.44
CA CYS A 25 0.08 -9.78 5.69
C CYS A 25 0.99 -10.56 6.62
N THR A 26 1.27 -11.84 6.30
CA THR A 26 2.26 -12.67 7.01
C THR A 26 3.67 -12.50 6.42
N ALA A 27 3.79 -12.21 5.12
CA ALA A 27 5.07 -11.99 4.45
C ALA A 27 5.82 -10.75 4.98
N LYS A 28 5.12 -9.77 5.55
CA LYS A 28 5.72 -8.59 6.18
C LYS A 28 6.63 -8.93 7.39
N LYS A 29 6.42 -10.10 8.04
CA LYS A 29 7.34 -10.60 9.08
C LYS A 29 8.72 -10.94 8.48
N ALA A 30 8.74 -11.63 7.35
CA ALA A 30 9.97 -11.95 6.64
C ALA A 30 10.60 -10.71 6.00
N GLU A 31 9.78 -9.78 5.49
CA GLU A 31 10.25 -8.51 4.94
C GLU A 31 10.96 -7.66 6.00
N ALA A 32 10.38 -7.50 7.19
CA ALA A 32 10.99 -6.76 8.29
C ALA A 32 12.34 -7.37 8.78
N ALA A 33 12.58 -8.64 8.49
CA ALA A 33 13.82 -9.34 8.84
C ALA A 33 14.91 -9.22 7.75
N ARG A 34 14.63 -8.56 6.61
CA ARG A 34 15.61 -8.40 5.53
C ARG A 34 16.74 -7.48 5.96
N SER A 35 17.97 -7.88 5.62
CA SER A 35 19.18 -7.08 5.91
C SER A 35 19.24 -5.76 5.15
N GLU A 36 18.55 -5.67 4.01
CA GLU A 36 18.49 -4.48 3.16
C GLU A 36 17.55 -3.40 3.70
N LEU A 37 16.76 -3.72 4.74
CA LEU A 37 15.82 -2.77 5.39
C LEU A 37 16.36 -2.38 6.76
N GLY A 38 16.80 -1.14 6.87
CA GLY A 38 17.46 -0.61 8.05
C GLY A 38 18.98 -0.53 7.93
N THR A 39 19.65 -0.49 9.07
CA THR A 39 21.11 -0.54 9.18
C THR A 39 21.54 -1.81 9.92
N LYS A 40 22.86 -2.04 10.04
CA LYS A 40 23.40 -3.20 10.77
C LYS A 40 22.80 -3.35 12.17
N ASP A 41 22.58 -2.25 12.88
CA ASP A 41 22.19 -2.23 14.29
C ASP A 41 20.74 -1.78 14.52
N ILE A 42 20.06 -1.22 13.51
CA ILE A 42 18.72 -0.64 13.64
C ILE A 42 17.85 -1.12 12.50
N ARG A 43 16.81 -1.88 12.81
CA ARG A 43 15.77 -2.28 11.84
C ARG A 43 14.79 -1.14 11.62
N ASP A 44 14.27 -1.01 10.40
CA ASP A 44 13.20 -0.05 10.10
C ASP A 44 11.89 -0.41 10.80
N VAL A 45 11.59 -1.72 10.88
CA VAL A 45 10.42 -2.25 11.59
C VAL A 45 10.90 -3.32 12.58
N ASP A 46 10.63 -3.11 13.87
CA ASP A 46 11.07 -4.03 14.94
C ASP A 46 10.13 -5.23 15.06
N TYR A 47 8.81 -5.00 15.02
CA TYR A 47 7.80 -6.04 15.16
C TYR A 47 6.71 -5.92 14.10
N VAL A 48 6.22 -7.06 13.63
CA VAL A 48 5.08 -7.14 12.72
C VAL A 48 4.01 -8.02 13.36
N LEU A 49 2.84 -7.43 13.60
CA LEU A 49 1.64 -8.13 14.01
C LEU A 49 0.69 -8.26 12.82
N SER A 50 0.12 -9.44 12.64
CA SER A 50 -1.01 -9.59 11.72
C SER A 50 -2.30 -9.06 12.35
N THR A 51 -3.30 -8.76 11.54
CA THR A 51 -4.63 -8.35 12.01
C THR A 51 -5.21 -9.37 13.00
N ARG A 52 -5.00 -10.68 12.76
CA ARG A 52 -5.46 -11.75 13.66
C ARG A 52 -4.70 -11.75 14.99
N GLU A 53 -3.39 -11.51 14.97
CA GLU A 53 -2.58 -11.44 16.19
C GLU A 53 -2.97 -10.24 17.04
N LEU A 54 -3.23 -9.09 16.44
CA LEU A 54 -3.77 -7.93 17.15
C LEU A 54 -5.13 -8.24 17.77
N GLY A 55 -6.06 -8.85 17.02
CA GLY A 55 -7.36 -9.26 17.55
C GLY A 55 -7.24 -10.26 18.71
N ARG A 56 -6.27 -11.19 18.64
CA ARG A 56 -5.97 -12.10 19.75
C ARG A 56 -5.40 -11.36 20.96
N MET A 57 -4.51 -10.41 20.75
CA MET A 57 -3.95 -9.59 21.82
C MET A 57 -5.02 -8.79 22.55
N ILE A 58 -5.93 -8.13 21.84
CA ILE A 58 -7.07 -7.42 22.41
C ILE A 58 -7.90 -8.33 23.34
N LYS A 59 -8.21 -9.55 22.86
CA LYS A 59 -8.94 -10.54 23.67
C LYS A 59 -8.17 -11.01 24.90
N LEU A 60 -6.87 -11.24 24.78
CA LEU A 60 -6.02 -11.68 25.89
C LEU A 60 -5.91 -10.63 27.00
N TYR A 61 -5.94 -9.36 26.64
CA TYR A 61 -5.94 -8.27 27.61
C TYR A 61 -7.34 -7.94 28.17
N GLY A 62 -8.36 -8.71 27.78
CA GLY A 62 -9.74 -8.50 28.28
C GLY A 62 -10.36 -7.17 27.85
N ILE A 63 -9.91 -6.57 26.75
CA ILE A 63 -10.43 -5.30 26.26
C ILE A 63 -11.79 -5.53 25.61
N ASP A 64 -12.83 -4.89 26.14
CA ASP A 64 -14.14 -4.82 25.49
C ASP A 64 -14.08 -3.90 24.28
N PHE A 65 -13.69 -4.46 23.14
CA PHE A 65 -13.47 -3.71 21.91
C PHE A 65 -14.73 -3.01 21.39
N ASN A 66 -15.91 -3.60 21.62
CA ASN A 66 -17.17 -3.02 21.16
C ASN A 66 -17.68 -1.89 22.08
N GLY A 67 -17.23 -1.87 23.32
CA GLY A 67 -17.56 -0.84 24.30
C GLY A 67 -16.58 0.35 24.33
N LEU A 68 -15.54 0.35 23.48
CA LEU A 68 -14.59 1.45 23.41
C LEU A 68 -15.24 2.70 22.80
N GLU A 69 -14.94 3.86 23.38
CA GLU A 69 -15.24 5.15 22.75
C GLU A 69 -14.34 5.36 21.51
N GLU A 70 -14.85 6.11 20.54
CA GLU A 70 -14.08 6.47 19.37
C GLU A 70 -12.91 7.39 19.75
N GLY A 71 -11.69 6.98 19.41
CA GLY A 71 -10.47 7.75 19.60
C GLY A 71 -9.93 8.33 18.30
N LYS A 72 -8.83 9.06 18.41
CA LYS A 72 -8.09 9.58 17.25
C LYS A 72 -6.66 9.05 17.30
N PHE A 73 -6.11 8.79 16.13
CA PHE A 73 -4.69 8.47 16.00
C PHE A 73 -3.81 9.68 16.31
N ASP A 74 -2.66 9.42 16.90
CA ASP A 74 -1.62 10.42 17.04
C ASP A 74 -1.13 10.89 15.65
N LYS A 75 -0.77 12.17 15.57
CA LYS A 75 -0.29 12.77 14.32
C LYS A 75 1.22 12.54 14.15
N LEU A 76 1.65 11.29 14.08
CA LEU A 76 3.06 10.93 13.93
C LEU A 76 3.67 11.58 12.67
N MET A 77 3.05 11.36 11.52
CA MET A 77 3.45 11.86 10.21
C MET A 77 2.26 12.42 9.42
N GLY A 78 1.27 12.97 10.10
CA GLY A 78 0.10 13.60 9.51
C GLY A 78 -1.08 12.66 9.26
N GLU A 79 -1.93 13.03 8.33
CA GLU A 79 -3.16 12.31 8.02
C GLU A 79 -2.97 11.34 6.84
N SER A 80 -3.67 10.21 6.87
CA SER A 80 -3.68 9.28 5.75
C SER A 80 -4.57 9.76 4.61
N SER A 81 -4.18 9.49 3.37
CA SER A 81 -4.99 9.76 2.17
C SER A 81 -5.91 8.59 1.82
N GLY A 82 -6.97 8.87 1.05
CA GLY A 82 -7.79 7.86 0.42
C GLY A 82 -6.99 6.98 -0.53
N ALA A 83 -6.07 7.58 -1.29
CA ALA A 83 -5.13 6.85 -2.14
C ALA A 83 -4.34 5.79 -1.35
N GLY A 84 -3.84 6.11 -0.15
CA GLY A 84 -3.17 5.14 0.71
C GLY A 84 -4.11 4.04 1.21
N THR A 85 -5.38 4.36 1.45
CA THR A 85 -6.39 3.39 1.89
C THR A 85 -6.66 2.32 0.84
N ILE A 86 -6.84 2.72 -0.42
CA ILE A 86 -7.17 1.78 -1.51
C ILE A 86 -6.00 0.85 -1.90
N PHE A 87 -4.78 1.09 -1.42
CA PHE A 87 -3.65 0.15 -1.58
C PHE A 87 -3.97 -1.25 -1.05
N GLY A 88 -4.93 -1.37 -0.14
CA GLY A 88 -5.35 -2.65 0.44
C GLY A 88 -6.09 -3.57 -0.54
N THR A 89 -6.57 -3.10 -1.67
CA THR A 89 -7.31 -3.89 -2.65
C THR A 89 -6.61 -3.96 -4.01
N THR A 90 -6.86 -5.04 -4.74
CA THR A 90 -6.33 -5.20 -6.11
C THR A 90 -6.89 -4.13 -7.05
N GLY A 91 -6.02 -3.50 -7.81
CA GLY A 91 -6.31 -2.33 -8.64
C GLY A 91 -6.12 -1.00 -7.90
N GLY A 92 -6.02 -1.02 -6.58
CA GLY A 92 -5.97 0.20 -5.78
C GLY A 92 -4.63 0.93 -5.82
N VAL A 93 -3.52 0.22 -5.95
CA VAL A 93 -2.20 0.85 -6.07
C VAL A 93 -2.07 1.57 -7.40
N ILE A 94 -2.45 0.90 -8.49
CA ILE A 94 -2.42 1.50 -9.83
C ILE A 94 -3.42 2.65 -9.95
N GLU A 95 -4.62 2.52 -9.35
CA GLU A 95 -5.60 3.62 -9.29
C GLU A 95 -5.02 4.84 -8.58
N ALA A 96 -4.40 4.65 -7.41
CA ALA A 96 -3.77 5.73 -6.66
C ALA A 96 -2.62 6.40 -7.43
N ALA A 97 -1.82 5.62 -8.17
CA ALA A 97 -0.75 6.13 -9.02
C ALA A 97 -1.31 6.96 -10.17
N ILE A 98 -2.36 6.47 -10.85
CA ILE A 98 -3.00 7.15 -11.98
C ILE A 98 -3.65 8.47 -11.54
N ARG A 99 -4.28 8.53 -10.37
CA ARG A 99 -4.81 9.78 -9.81
C ARG A 99 -3.75 10.88 -9.75
N THR A 100 -2.53 10.54 -9.34
CA THR A 100 -1.42 11.50 -9.27
C THR A 100 -0.82 11.78 -10.66
N ALA A 101 -0.60 10.73 -11.45
CA ALA A 101 -0.01 10.85 -12.78
C ALA A 101 -0.86 11.71 -13.71
N SER A 102 -2.19 11.55 -13.68
CA SER A 102 -3.12 12.31 -14.51
C SER A 102 -2.98 13.81 -14.27
N GLU A 103 -3.00 14.27 -13.03
CA GLU A 103 -2.88 15.69 -12.71
C GLU A 103 -1.49 16.25 -13.01
N TRP A 104 -0.44 15.46 -12.77
CA TRP A 104 0.93 15.91 -13.08
C TRP A 104 1.22 15.99 -14.58
N MET A 105 0.60 15.13 -15.37
CA MET A 105 0.80 15.09 -16.82
C MET A 105 -0.06 16.13 -17.56
N THR A 106 -1.29 16.35 -17.11
CA THR A 106 -2.21 17.28 -17.76
C THR A 106 -2.09 18.70 -17.20
N GLY A 107 -1.63 18.85 -15.95
CA GLY A 107 -1.68 20.11 -15.21
C GLY A 107 -3.08 20.52 -14.76
N GLU A 108 -4.07 19.66 -14.95
CA GLU A 108 -5.49 19.90 -14.66
C GLU A 108 -5.96 19.02 -13.50
N GLU A 109 -6.87 19.51 -12.67
CA GLU A 109 -7.50 18.75 -11.62
C GLU A 109 -8.44 17.70 -12.21
N LEU A 110 -8.44 16.49 -11.63
CA LEU A 110 -9.34 15.41 -12.05
C LEU A 110 -10.81 15.76 -11.76
N GLU A 111 -11.63 15.82 -12.78
CA GLU A 111 -13.10 15.94 -12.64
C GLU A 111 -13.69 14.71 -11.93
N LYS A 112 -13.20 13.52 -12.27
CA LYS A 112 -13.58 12.24 -11.66
C LYS A 112 -12.35 11.56 -11.08
N ILE A 113 -12.36 11.32 -9.77
CA ILE A 113 -11.23 10.72 -9.05
C ILE A 113 -11.22 9.18 -9.15
N GLU A 114 -12.40 8.59 -9.31
CA GLU A 114 -12.59 7.14 -9.36
C GLU A 114 -12.30 6.59 -10.76
N PHE A 115 -11.42 5.60 -10.85
CA PHE A 115 -11.17 4.80 -12.05
C PHE A 115 -11.80 3.41 -11.87
N GLU A 116 -13.12 3.34 -12.08
CA GLU A 116 -13.91 2.12 -11.85
C GLU A 116 -13.46 0.94 -12.72
N GLU A 117 -12.93 1.21 -13.90
CA GLU A 117 -12.35 0.24 -14.82
C GLU A 117 -11.18 -0.55 -14.24
N LEU A 118 -10.50 0.01 -13.23
CA LEU A 118 -9.39 -0.64 -12.52
C LEU A 118 -9.86 -1.53 -11.37
N ARG A 119 -11.14 -1.40 -10.97
CA ARG A 119 -11.69 -2.06 -9.78
C ARG A 119 -12.24 -3.45 -10.10
N GLY A 120 -12.41 -4.29 -9.09
CA GLY A 120 -13.01 -5.62 -9.20
C GLY A 120 -12.13 -6.73 -8.66
N LEU A 121 -12.68 -7.95 -8.59
CA LEU A 121 -12.01 -9.14 -8.03
C LEU A 121 -11.69 -10.22 -9.07
N LYS A 122 -11.90 -10.00 -10.35
CA LYS A 122 -11.48 -10.94 -11.39
C LYS A 122 -9.96 -11.09 -11.37
N GLY A 123 -9.46 -12.31 -11.33
CA GLY A 123 -8.06 -12.65 -11.09
C GLY A 123 -7.04 -12.02 -12.04
N ILE A 124 -7.41 -11.80 -13.31
CA ILE A 124 -6.65 -11.01 -14.29
C ILE A 124 -7.63 -10.05 -14.97
N ARG A 125 -7.27 -8.77 -15.01
CA ARG A 125 -8.05 -7.71 -15.66
C ARG A 125 -7.12 -6.89 -16.55
N GLY A 126 -7.65 -6.40 -17.66
CA GLY A 126 -7.08 -5.32 -18.45
C GLY A 126 -8.02 -4.13 -18.42
N ALA A 127 -7.48 -2.94 -18.39
CA ALA A 127 -8.20 -1.69 -18.49
C ALA A 127 -7.44 -0.70 -19.37
N GLU A 128 -8.16 0.22 -19.99
CA GLU A 128 -7.60 1.37 -20.67
C GLU A 128 -8.01 2.63 -19.93
N VAL A 129 -7.04 3.48 -19.61
CA VAL A 129 -7.24 4.74 -18.91
C VAL A 129 -6.72 5.88 -19.76
N LYS A 130 -7.60 6.84 -20.03
CA LYS A 130 -7.21 8.04 -20.77
C LYS A 130 -6.65 9.10 -19.82
N ILE A 131 -5.44 9.58 -20.12
CA ILE A 131 -4.75 10.66 -19.40
C ILE A 131 -4.34 11.73 -20.40
N GLY A 132 -5.09 12.81 -20.50
CA GLY A 132 -4.91 13.79 -21.58
C GLY A 132 -5.02 13.11 -22.95
N ASP A 133 -3.95 13.18 -23.75
CA ASP A 133 -3.86 12.52 -25.06
C ASP A 133 -3.32 11.09 -24.99
N LEU A 134 -2.82 10.63 -23.83
CA LEU A 134 -2.29 9.29 -23.64
C LEU A 134 -3.41 8.31 -23.31
N ASN A 135 -3.44 7.17 -24.00
CA ASN A 135 -4.28 6.01 -23.68
C ASN A 135 -3.41 4.93 -23.03
N LEU A 136 -3.47 4.84 -21.69
CA LEU A 136 -2.65 3.92 -20.89
C LEU A 136 -3.36 2.56 -20.77
N LYS A 137 -2.73 1.51 -21.25
CA LYS A 137 -3.18 0.13 -21.09
C LYS A 137 -2.62 -0.46 -19.80
N VAL A 138 -3.50 -0.89 -18.92
CA VAL A 138 -3.13 -1.39 -17.58
C VAL A 138 -3.52 -2.85 -17.44
N GLY A 139 -2.56 -3.68 -16.98
CA GLY A 139 -2.79 -5.06 -16.59
C GLY A 139 -2.81 -5.20 -15.06
N ILE A 140 -3.82 -5.87 -14.52
CA ILE A 140 -3.96 -6.07 -13.07
C ILE A 140 -4.13 -7.56 -12.79
N ALA A 141 -3.31 -8.11 -11.89
CA ALA A 141 -3.45 -9.49 -11.46
C ALA A 141 -3.33 -9.63 -9.95
N HIS A 142 -4.12 -10.54 -9.37
CA HIS A 142 -3.95 -10.96 -7.99
C HIS A 142 -3.93 -12.49 -7.87
N GLY A 143 -3.16 -12.97 -6.88
CA GLY A 143 -2.79 -14.38 -6.76
C GLY A 143 -1.63 -14.76 -7.68
N LEU A 144 -0.62 -15.46 -7.16
CA LEU A 144 0.61 -15.77 -7.89
C LEU A 144 0.40 -16.62 -9.15
N GLY A 145 -0.62 -17.48 -9.17
CA GLY A 145 -1.00 -18.24 -10.38
C GLY A 145 -1.47 -17.34 -11.51
N ASN A 146 -2.25 -16.30 -11.19
CA ASN A 146 -2.70 -15.29 -12.16
C ASN A 146 -1.56 -14.37 -12.59
N ALA A 147 -0.68 -13.99 -11.65
CA ALA A 147 0.53 -13.25 -11.97
C ALA A 147 1.39 -13.98 -13.01
N ARG A 148 1.61 -15.30 -12.82
CA ARG A 148 2.33 -16.14 -13.79
C ARG A 148 1.65 -16.09 -15.17
N LYS A 149 0.34 -16.33 -15.22
CA LYS A 149 -0.41 -16.31 -16.49
C LYS A 149 -0.33 -14.96 -17.20
N LEU A 150 -0.40 -13.84 -16.44
CA LEU A 150 -0.27 -12.50 -17.00
C LEU A 150 1.13 -12.28 -17.59
N LEU A 151 2.19 -12.64 -16.86
CA LEU A 151 3.57 -12.48 -17.32
C LEU A 151 3.89 -13.38 -18.53
N ASP A 152 3.40 -14.62 -18.54
CA ASP A 152 3.54 -15.53 -19.70
C ASP A 152 2.78 -14.97 -20.92
N GLY A 153 1.62 -14.34 -20.71
CA GLY A 153 0.86 -13.66 -21.74
C GLY A 153 1.60 -12.45 -22.33
N ILE A 154 2.30 -11.67 -21.51
CA ILE A 154 3.15 -10.56 -21.97
C ILE A 154 4.34 -11.11 -22.76
N LYS A 155 5.03 -12.14 -22.26
CA LYS A 155 6.13 -12.79 -22.93
C LYS A 155 5.76 -13.33 -24.32
N SER A 156 4.58 -13.92 -24.43
CA SER A 156 4.05 -14.47 -25.70
C SER A 156 3.40 -13.39 -26.58
N LYS A 157 3.49 -12.12 -26.22
CA LYS A 157 2.84 -11.00 -26.93
C LYS A 157 1.30 -11.11 -27.05
N LYS A 158 0.67 -11.91 -26.18
CA LYS A 158 -0.78 -11.99 -26.07
C LYS A 158 -1.37 -10.74 -25.40
N TYR A 159 -0.62 -10.14 -24.47
CA TYR A 159 -0.96 -8.92 -23.76
C TYR A 159 0.06 -7.84 -24.06
N ASP A 160 -0.43 -6.63 -24.25
CA ASP A 160 0.34 -5.41 -24.51
C ASP A 160 -0.12 -4.36 -23.49
N PHE A 161 0.56 -4.31 -22.34
CA PHE A 161 0.29 -3.37 -21.25
C PHE A 161 1.46 -2.42 -21.03
N ASP A 162 1.15 -1.14 -20.84
CA ASP A 162 2.12 -0.11 -20.51
C ASP A 162 2.51 -0.17 -19.02
N ALA A 163 1.55 -0.56 -18.17
CA ALA A 163 1.75 -0.72 -16.74
C ALA A 163 1.04 -1.97 -16.21
N ILE A 164 1.63 -2.62 -15.19
CA ILE A 164 1.03 -3.77 -14.53
C ILE A 164 1.04 -3.62 -13.02
N GLU A 165 -0.05 -4.07 -12.38
CA GLU A 165 -0.11 -4.28 -10.94
C GLU A 165 -0.22 -5.77 -10.65
N ILE A 166 0.63 -6.27 -9.75
CA ILE A 166 0.57 -7.66 -9.27
C ILE A 166 0.46 -7.67 -7.75
N MET A 167 -0.58 -8.30 -7.23
CA MET A 167 -0.72 -8.59 -5.80
C MET A 167 -0.67 -10.10 -5.55
N ALA A 168 0.12 -10.52 -4.55
CA ALA A 168 0.33 -11.94 -4.27
C ALA A 168 -0.93 -12.65 -3.72
N CYS A 169 -1.74 -11.92 -2.92
CA CYS A 169 -2.92 -12.48 -2.28
C CYS A 169 -4.19 -12.29 -3.12
N PRO A 170 -5.17 -13.23 -3.04
CA PRO A 170 -6.47 -13.05 -3.68
C PRO A 170 -7.19 -11.79 -3.21
N GLY A 171 -7.60 -10.95 -4.15
CA GLY A 171 -8.24 -9.66 -3.86
C GLY A 171 -7.30 -8.55 -3.39
N GLY A 172 -6.01 -8.85 -3.22
CA GLY A 172 -5.02 -7.94 -2.62
C GLY A 172 -4.87 -8.16 -1.11
N CYS A 173 -4.43 -7.14 -0.39
CA CYS A 173 -4.20 -7.21 1.06
C CYS A 173 -5.46 -7.50 1.88
N ILE A 174 -6.64 -7.18 1.36
CA ILE A 174 -7.93 -7.55 1.97
C ILE A 174 -8.11 -9.07 2.11
N GLY A 175 -7.48 -9.87 1.24
CA GLY A 175 -7.41 -11.33 1.31
C GLY A 175 -6.07 -11.83 1.83
N GLY A 176 -5.27 -10.98 2.48
CA GLY A 176 -3.94 -11.31 2.97
C GLY A 176 -3.94 -12.37 4.06
N GLY A 177 -2.83 -13.13 4.13
CA GLY A 177 -2.67 -14.24 5.09
C GLY A 177 -2.73 -13.84 6.57
N GLY A 178 -2.64 -12.55 6.89
CA GLY A 178 -2.81 -12.00 8.24
C GLY A 178 -4.23 -11.59 8.61
N GLN A 179 -5.15 -11.57 7.63
CA GLN A 179 -6.56 -11.26 7.85
C GLN A 179 -7.34 -12.45 8.43
N PRO A 180 -8.50 -12.22 9.08
CA PRO A 180 -9.44 -13.29 9.38
C PRO A 180 -9.80 -14.08 8.13
N TYR A 181 -9.86 -15.39 8.25
CA TYR A 181 -10.13 -16.28 7.12
C TYR A 181 -11.49 -16.00 6.49
N HIS A 182 -11.54 -15.96 5.17
CA HIS A 182 -12.77 -15.79 4.42
C HIS A 182 -13.30 -17.13 3.85
N HIS A 183 -12.59 -18.23 4.09
CA HIS A 183 -12.99 -19.61 3.72
C HIS A 183 -13.41 -19.78 2.24
N GLY A 184 -12.83 -18.99 1.33
CA GLY A 184 -13.21 -18.98 -0.08
C GLY A 184 -14.46 -18.15 -0.42
N HIS A 185 -15.11 -17.55 0.56
CA HIS A 185 -16.28 -16.70 0.35
C HIS A 185 -15.87 -15.35 -0.25
N GLU A 186 -16.13 -15.19 -1.54
CA GLU A 186 -15.77 -13.96 -2.28
C GLU A 186 -16.54 -12.74 -1.79
N GLU A 187 -17.77 -12.92 -1.31
CA GLU A 187 -18.58 -11.85 -0.73
C GLU A 187 -17.91 -11.16 0.47
N VAL A 188 -17.07 -11.87 1.22
CA VAL A 188 -16.27 -11.27 2.30
C VAL A 188 -15.21 -10.33 1.74
N LEU A 189 -14.55 -10.71 0.66
CA LEU A 189 -13.58 -9.85 -0.01
C LEU A 189 -14.26 -8.63 -0.64
N LEU A 190 -15.43 -8.81 -1.26
CA LEU A 190 -16.23 -7.71 -1.80
C LEU A 190 -16.65 -6.70 -0.72
N LYS A 191 -17.08 -7.18 0.45
CA LYS A 191 -17.41 -6.30 1.58
C LYS A 191 -16.19 -5.51 2.05
N ARG A 192 -15.04 -6.16 2.18
CA ARG A 192 -13.78 -5.49 2.56
C ARG A 192 -13.34 -4.47 1.51
N GLN A 193 -13.44 -4.80 0.24
CA GLN A 193 -13.12 -3.90 -0.86
C GLN A 193 -14.03 -2.66 -0.84
N ARG A 194 -15.34 -2.85 -0.72
CA ARG A 194 -16.32 -1.74 -0.62
C ARG A 194 -16.01 -0.83 0.56
N ALA A 195 -15.67 -1.40 1.72
CA ALA A 195 -15.30 -0.62 2.90
C ALA A 195 -14.07 0.26 2.66
N LEU A 196 -13.04 -0.23 1.95
CA LEU A 196 -11.86 0.58 1.61
C LEU A 196 -12.21 1.73 0.66
N TYR A 197 -13.02 1.48 -0.36
CA TYR A 197 -13.46 2.54 -1.29
C TYR A 197 -14.40 3.55 -0.62
N GLU A 198 -15.23 3.11 0.32
CA GLU A 198 -16.08 4.02 1.11
C GLU A 198 -15.24 4.91 2.03
N ILE A 199 -14.20 4.35 2.67
CA ILE A 199 -13.25 5.13 3.46
C ILE A 199 -12.52 6.14 2.56
N ASP A 200 -12.05 5.74 1.38
CA ASP A 200 -11.43 6.65 0.41
C ASP A 200 -12.37 7.79 0.04
N LYS A 201 -13.62 7.46 -0.31
CA LYS A 201 -14.63 8.43 -0.73
C LYS A 201 -14.90 9.50 0.33
N ASN A 202 -14.86 9.12 1.61
CA ASN A 202 -15.12 10.01 2.74
C ASN A 202 -13.85 10.75 3.24
N LYS A 203 -12.67 10.49 2.67
CA LYS A 203 -11.45 11.21 3.02
C LYS A 203 -11.42 12.59 2.36
N LYS A 204 -10.95 13.59 3.12
CA LYS A 204 -10.67 14.94 2.60
C LYS A 204 -9.52 14.94 1.59
N ILE A 205 -8.48 14.15 1.88
CA ILE A 205 -7.31 14.00 1.03
C ILE A 205 -7.45 12.66 0.32
N ARG A 206 -7.73 12.68 -0.97
CA ARG A 206 -7.95 11.48 -1.78
C ARG A 206 -6.78 11.12 -2.70
N LYS A 207 -5.91 12.07 -2.97
CA LYS A 207 -4.72 11.93 -3.83
C LYS A 207 -3.45 12.05 -2.99
N SER A 208 -2.43 11.23 -3.29
CA SER A 208 -1.20 11.18 -2.50
C SER A 208 -0.41 12.48 -2.56
N HIS A 209 -0.33 13.10 -3.73
CA HIS A 209 0.41 14.34 -3.93
C HIS A 209 -0.26 15.59 -3.30
N GLU A 210 -1.53 15.49 -2.90
CA GLU A 210 -2.21 16.56 -2.16
C GLU A 210 -1.93 16.53 -0.66
N ASN A 211 -1.41 15.41 -0.15
CA ASN A 211 -1.14 15.27 1.27
C ASN A 211 -0.09 16.29 1.75
N PRO A 212 -0.45 17.24 2.65
CA PRO A 212 0.45 18.30 3.07
C PRO A 212 1.70 17.77 3.77
N MET A 213 1.59 16.65 4.49
CA MET A 213 2.74 16.01 5.13
C MET A 213 3.72 15.43 4.11
N ILE A 214 3.23 14.83 3.03
CA ILE A 214 4.08 14.33 1.94
C ILE A 214 4.81 15.51 1.28
N LYS A 215 4.10 16.61 1.01
CA LYS A 215 4.72 17.84 0.47
C LYS A 215 5.79 18.40 1.42
N GLU A 216 5.51 18.45 2.73
CA GLU A 216 6.46 18.91 3.75
C GLU A 216 7.72 18.02 3.80
N ILE A 217 7.53 16.68 3.80
CA ILE A 217 8.63 15.72 3.85
C ILE A 217 9.53 15.86 2.62
N TYR A 218 8.96 15.97 1.43
CA TYR A 218 9.75 16.20 0.22
C TYR A 218 10.48 17.53 0.26
N LYS A 219 9.79 18.61 0.61
CA LYS A 219 10.37 19.96 0.67
C LYS A 219 11.53 20.06 1.67
N ASN A 220 11.37 19.47 2.86
CA ASN A 220 12.27 19.73 3.99
C ASN A 220 13.28 18.62 4.23
N TYR A 221 13.07 17.41 3.67
CA TYR A 221 13.91 16.26 4.00
C TYR A 221 14.32 15.40 2.80
N LEU A 222 13.39 14.95 1.96
CA LEU A 222 13.68 14.06 0.83
C LEU A 222 14.22 14.80 -0.40
N GLY A 223 13.90 16.10 -0.55
CA GLY A 223 14.19 16.85 -1.74
C GLY A 223 13.15 16.59 -2.85
N ARG A 224 13.62 16.36 -4.06
CA ARG A 224 12.74 16.05 -5.20
C ARG A 224 12.41 14.56 -5.27
N PRO A 225 11.25 14.13 -5.85
CA PRO A 225 11.01 12.76 -6.25
C PRO A 225 12.17 12.23 -7.11
N TYR A 226 12.55 10.97 -6.92
CA TYR A 226 13.72 10.33 -7.55
C TYR A 226 15.08 11.02 -7.28
N GLY A 227 15.15 11.98 -6.34
CA GLY A 227 16.43 12.50 -5.84
C GLY A 227 17.16 11.43 -5.01
N GLU A 228 18.48 11.60 -4.83
CA GLU A 228 19.34 10.65 -4.13
C GLU A 228 18.77 10.20 -2.77
N ARG A 229 18.47 11.16 -1.89
CA ARG A 229 17.90 10.84 -0.56
C ARG A 229 16.52 10.16 -0.62
N ALA A 230 15.67 10.56 -1.57
CA ALA A 230 14.38 9.91 -1.76
C ALA A 230 14.57 8.48 -2.24
N HIS A 231 15.51 8.24 -3.15
CA HIS A 231 15.88 6.90 -3.62
C HIS A 231 16.40 6.05 -2.47
N ASP A 232 17.37 6.53 -1.69
CA ASP A 232 17.98 5.78 -0.59
C ASP A 232 16.99 5.39 0.52
N LEU A 233 16.01 6.25 0.81
CA LEU A 233 15.09 6.05 1.92
C LEU A 233 13.75 5.40 1.52
N LEU A 234 13.35 5.47 0.26
CA LEU A 234 12.06 4.97 -0.21
C LEU A 234 12.16 3.75 -1.13
N HIS A 235 13.35 3.42 -1.60
CA HIS A 235 13.59 2.25 -2.43
C HIS A 235 14.44 1.24 -1.68
N THR A 236 14.44 -0.01 -2.15
CA THR A 236 15.26 -1.09 -1.60
C THR A 236 15.85 -1.93 -2.73
N SER A 237 16.92 -2.62 -2.44
CA SER A 237 17.49 -3.64 -3.31
C SER A 237 16.99 -5.03 -2.92
N TYR A 238 17.19 -6.01 -3.80
CA TYR A 238 16.81 -7.39 -3.57
C TYR A 238 18.04 -8.29 -3.73
N ILE A 239 18.31 -9.08 -2.71
CA ILE A 239 19.38 -10.08 -2.71
C ILE A 239 18.78 -11.43 -3.11
N PRO A 240 19.40 -12.20 -4.05
CA PRO A 240 18.99 -13.55 -4.35
C PRO A 240 18.96 -14.41 -3.09
N ARG A 241 17.90 -15.17 -2.90
CA ARG A 241 17.76 -16.11 -1.77
C ARG A 241 17.77 -17.53 -2.29
N GLU A 242 18.33 -18.43 -1.46
CA GLU A 242 18.22 -19.84 -1.75
C GLU A 242 16.76 -20.29 -1.79
N LYS A 243 16.45 -21.22 -2.68
CA LYS A 243 15.14 -21.86 -2.70
C LYS A 243 15.03 -22.76 -1.46
N ILE A 244 14.01 -22.54 -0.67
CA ILE A 244 13.63 -23.43 0.44
C ILE A 244 13.02 -24.69 -0.12
#